data_686f061e3a3373d40a974d611a8e1a67
#
_entry.id   686f061e3a3373d40a974d611a8e1a67
#
_cell.length_a   1.000
_cell.length_b   1.000
_cell.length_c   1.000
_cell.angle_alpha   90.00
_cell.angle_beta   90.00
_cell.angle_gamma   90.00
#
_symmetry.space_group_name_H-M   'P 1'
#
loop_
_entity.id
_entity.type
_entity.pdbx_description
1 polymer ?
#
loop_
_entity_poly.entity_id
_entity_poly.type
_entity_poly.pdbx_seq_one_letter_code
_entity_poly.pdbx_strand_id
1 'polypeptide(L)'
;MSKFELLTKHIETFESDNFGEWFIDKENDGSPEHPIQMPYVMYTRAIDDFIEDVHRFVDQHKEMRLTNYHGVLEERGIDIGEAKQADIEKIDAIGLCALIVANVRAERFCDGAILSSCKDGTLLKWLNKLRSFDEKKPLDEVIKRIEDSKKSSTSTSSNSKPQRILEKSKISDGR
;
A
#
# COMPACT_ATOMS: atom_id res chain seq x y z
N MET A 1 -11.95 3.91 -6.07
CA MET A 1 -10.49 4.11 -6.23
C MET A 1 -9.77 3.45 -5.07
N SER A 2 -8.79 2.65 -5.38
CA SER A 2 -7.91 2.03 -4.39
C SER A 2 -7.09 3.13 -3.69
N LYS A 3 -6.80 2.96 -2.38
CA LYS A 3 -6.07 3.98 -1.61
C LYS A 3 -4.65 4.20 -2.12
N PHE A 4 -4.01 3.14 -2.63
CA PHE A 4 -2.61 3.15 -3.06
C PHE A 4 -2.45 3.15 -4.58
N GLU A 5 -3.56 3.30 -5.34
CA GLU A 5 -3.56 3.25 -6.82
C GLU A 5 -2.55 4.21 -7.45
N LEU A 6 -2.39 5.41 -6.88
CA LEU A 6 -1.44 6.40 -7.40
C LEU A 6 0.01 5.87 -7.44
N LEU A 7 0.38 4.99 -6.50
CA LEU A 7 1.70 4.36 -6.46
C LEU A 7 1.71 3.02 -7.21
N THR A 8 0.68 2.21 -7.01
CA THR A 8 0.65 0.82 -7.52
C THR A 8 0.39 0.72 -9.02
N LYS A 9 -0.15 1.77 -9.66
CA LYS A 9 -0.28 1.84 -11.13
C LYS A 9 1.06 1.76 -11.86
N HIS A 10 2.18 2.07 -11.18
CA HIS A 10 3.52 2.01 -11.75
C HIS A 10 4.15 0.61 -11.71
N ILE A 11 3.48 -0.42 -11.18
CA ILE A 11 4.04 -1.78 -11.08
C ILE A 11 4.53 -2.29 -12.43
N GLU A 12 3.75 -2.09 -13.51
CA GLU A 12 4.15 -2.50 -14.87
C GLU A 12 5.45 -1.83 -15.33
N THR A 13 5.70 -0.58 -14.94
CA THR A 13 6.96 0.13 -15.18
C THR A 13 8.13 -0.59 -14.52
N PHE A 14 7.93 -1.06 -13.28
CA PHE A 14 8.98 -1.75 -12.51
C PHE A 14 9.16 -3.22 -12.87
N GLU A 15 8.25 -3.80 -13.66
CA GLU A 15 8.41 -5.13 -14.28
C GLU A 15 9.26 -5.06 -15.55
N SER A 16 9.49 -3.86 -16.10
CA SER A 16 10.39 -3.64 -17.23
C SER A 16 11.81 -3.36 -16.71
N ASP A 17 12.83 -3.67 -17.53
CA ASP A 17 14.24 -3.39 -17.17
C ASP A 17 14.70 -1.99 -17.62
N ASN A 18 13.77 -1.14 -18.06
CA ASN A 18 14.09 0.17 -18.60
C ASN A 18 13.79 1.27 -17.58
N PHE A 19 14.74 1.55 -16.69
CA PHE A 19 14.61 2.54 -15.63
C PHE A 19 15.38 3.83 -15.88
N GLY A 20 16.44 3.76 -16.67
CA GLY A 20 17.40 4.83 -16.89
C GLY A 20 18.84 4.31 -16.85
N GLU A 21 19.78 5.21 -17.12
CA GLU A 21 21.19 4.88 -17.20
C GLU A 21 22.08 5.98 -16.59
N TRP A 22 23.28 5.60 -16.23
CA TRP A 22 24.29 6.55 -15.79
C TRP A 22 24.85 7.34 -16.95
N PHE A 23 24.78 8.66 -16.88
CA PHE A 23 25.60 9.54 -17.68
C PHE A 23 26.97 9.70 -17.04
N ILE A 24 28.01 9.40 -17.78
CA ILE A 24 29.41 9.58 -17.37
C ILE A 24 30.09 10.43 -18.42
N ASP A 25 30.56 11.59 -18.00
CA ASP A 25 31.34 12.48 -18.86
C ASP A 25 32.67 11.81 -19.27
N LYS A 26 32.90 11.69 -20.57
CA LYS A 26 34.10 11.12 -21.16
C LYS A 26 34.84 12.08 -22.07
N GLU A 27 34.28 13.27 -22.28
CA GLU A 27 34.76 14.22 -23.29
C GLU A 27 35.58 15.35 -22.64
N ASN A 28 35.26 15.71 -21.40
CA ASN A 28 35.91 16.78 -20.68
C ASN A 28 37.12 16.27 -19.86
N ASP A 29 38.22 17.02 -19.89
CA ASP A 29 39.51 16.65 -19.29
C ASP A 29 39.77 17.25 -17.91
N GLY A 30 38.83 18.09 -17.41
CA GLY A 30 38.94 18.76 -16.12
C GLY A 30 39.69 20.08 -16.15
N SER A 31 40.07 20.56 -17.35
CA SER A 31 40.62 21.90 -17.50
C SER A 31 39.60 22.99 -17.21
N PRO A 32 39.99 24.25 -16.96
CA PRO A 32 39.02 25.35 -16.77
C PRO A 32 38.08 25.53 -17.95
N GLU A 33 38.53 25.21 -19.16
CA GLU A 33 37.76 25.31 -20.42
C GLU A 33 36.84 24.09 -20.62
N HIS A 34 37.22 22.92 -20.05
CA HIS A 34 36.52 21.65 -20.20
C HIS A 34 36.31 20.96 -18.86
N PRO A 35 35.51 21.52 -17.94
CA PRO A 35 35.30 20.98 -16.61
C PRO A 35 34.58 19.61 -16.66
N ILE A 36 35.08 18.61 -15.94
CA ILE A 36 34.42 17.31 -15.84
C ILE A 36 33.06 17.47 -15.16
N GLN A 37 32.02 16.94 -15.82
CA GLN A 37 30.71 16.83 -15.22
C GLN A 37 30.63 15.59 -14.31
N MET A 38 30.13 15.76 -13.09
CA MET A 38 29.92 14.63 -12.18
C MET A 38 28.91 13.65 -12.79
N PRO A 39 29.13 12.33 -12.65
CA PRO A 39 28.17 11.35 -13.08
C PRO A 39 26.80 11.56 -12.43
N TYR A 40 25.73 11.40 -13.21
CA TYR A 40 24.35 11.45 -12.75
C TYR A 40 23.48 10.42 -13.48
N VAL A 41 22.30 10.11 -12.96
CA VAL A 41 21.38 9.17 -13.59
C VAL A 41 20.38 9.94 -14.46
N MET A 42 20.27 9.52 -15.72
CA MET A 42 19.19 9.93 -16.61
C MET A 42 18.05 8.90 -16.48
N TYR A 43 16.99 9.29 -15.79
CA TYR A 43 15.81 8.45 -15.64
C TYR A 43 14.94 8.45 -16.88
N THR A 44 14.18 7.35 -17.08
CA THR A 44 13.11 7.35 -18.08
C THR A 44 11.94 8.18 -17.60
N ARG A 45 11.13 8.67 -18.54
CA ARG A 45 9.90 9.42 -18.23
C ARG A 45 8.98 8.67 -17.26
N ALA A 46 8.90 7.34 -17.37
CA ALA A 46 8.06 6.52 -16.49
C ALA A 46 8.53 6.55 -15.03
N ILE A 47 9.85 6.64 -14.79
CA ILE A 47 10.41 6.80 -13.44
C ILE A 47 10.21 8.22 -12.93
N ASP A 48 10.35 9.24 -13.77
CA ASP A 48 10.06 10.63 -13.39
C ASP A 48 8.58 10.77 -12.98
N ASP A 49 7.66 10.20 -13.74
CA ASP A 49 6.22 10.20 -13.43
C ASP A 49 5.94 9.47 -12.09
N PHE A 50 6.66 8.38 -11.79
CA PHE A 50 6.56 7.71 -10.49
C PHE A 50 7.03 8.61 -9.35
N ILE A 51 8.17 9.29 -9.50
CA ILE A 51 8.69 10.22 -8.49
C ILE A 51 7.70 11.35 -8.22
N GLU A 52 7.12 11.94 -9.28
CA GLU A 52 6.08 12.96 -9.15
C GLU A 52 4.84 12.44 -8.42
N ASP A 53 4.41 11.22 -8.72
CA ASP A 53 3.24 10.61 -8.07
C ASP A 53 3.50 10.24 -6.60
N VAL A 54 4.74 9.88 -6.24
CA VAL A 54 5.13 9.71 -4.81
C VAL A 54 4.99 11.05 -4.08
N HIS A 55 5.46 12.15 -4.65
CA HIS A 55 5.29 13.47 -4.03
C HIS A 55 3.81 13.87 -3.92
N ARG A 56 3.03 13.66 -4.96
CA ARG A 56 1.59 13.91 -4.97
C ARG A 56 0.85 13.05 -3.93
N PHE A 57 1.24 11.77 -3.79
CA PHE A 57 0.68 10.87 -2.78
C PHE A 57 0.93 11.38 -1.36
N VAL A 58 2.15 11.83 -1.07
CA VAL A 58 2.49 12.44 0.24
C VAL A 58 1.62 13.66 0.53
N ASP A 59 1.37 14.51 -0.46
CA ASP A 59 0.56 15.71 -0.30
C ASP A 59 -0.93 15.40 -0.09
N GLN A 60 -1.44 14.36 -0.74
CA GLN A 60 -2.84 13.90 -0.62
C GLN A 60 -3.13 13.14 0.68
N HIS A 61 -2.11 12.50 1.28
CA HIS A 61 -2.25 11.62 2.44
C HIS A 61 -1.50 12.13 3.68
N LYS A 62 -1.78 13.36 4.07
CA LYS A 62 -1.12 14.01 5.23
C LYS A 62 -1.35 13.27 6.55
N GLU A 63 -2.47 12.54 6.66
CA GLU A 63 -2.78 11.69 7.81
C GLU A 63 -1.76 10.56 8.04
N MET A 64 -1.02 10.15 7.00
CA MET A 64 0.04 9.13 7.10
C MET A 64 1.37 9.69 7.61
N ARG A 65 1.49 11.02 7.76
CA ARG A 65 2.69 11.70 8.27
C ARG A 65 3.98 11.41 7.47
N LEU A 66 3.85 11.11 6.16
CA LEU A 66 4.96 10.70 5.29
C LEU A 66 6.01 11.79 5.03
N THR A 67 5.70 13.06 5.33
CA THR A 67 6.70 14.13 5.34
C THR A 67 7.78 13.90 6.40
N ASN A 68 7.42 13.22 7.51
CA ASN A 68 8.33 12.74 8.55
C ASN A 68 8.49 11.21 8.46
N TYR A 69 8.89 10.71 7.28
CA TYR A 69 9.02 9.27 7.04
C TYR A 69 10.00 8.58 8.00
N HIS A 70 11.05 9.27 8.47
CA HIS A 70 11.97 8.75 9.48
C HIS A 70 11.23 8.40 10.78
N GLY A 71 10.46 9.32 11.33
CA GLY A 71 9.67 9.06 12.54
C GLY A 71 8.62 7.96 12.34
N VAL A 72 8.02 7.89 11.14
CA VAL A 72 7.07 6.82 10.80
C VAL A 72 7.73 5.44 10.80
N LEU A 73 8.96 5.34 10.28
CA LEU A 73 9.74 4.09 10.24
C LEU A 73 10.26 3.72 11.64
N GLU A 74 10.75 4.68 12.39
CA GLU A 74 11.22 4.49 13.77
C GLU A 74 10.10 3.98 14.69
N GLU A 75 8.89 4.57 14.63
CA GLU A 75 7.70 4.10 15.36
C GLU A 75 7.35 2.64 15.07
N ARG A 76 7.79 2.10 13.92
CA ARG A 76 7.56 0.71 13.46
C ARG A 76 8.77 -0.21 13.65
N GLY A 77 9.84 0.32 14.19
CA GLY A 77 11.08 -0.43 14.36
C GLY A 77 11.72 -0.84 13.03
N ILE A 78 11.51 -0.05 11.96
CA ILE A 78 12.06 -0.32 10.62
C ILE A 78 13.32 0.51 10.44
N ASP A 79 14.46 -0.15 10.30
CA ASP A 79 15.73 0.48 9.92
C ASP A 79 15.80 0.67 8.40
N ILE A 80 16.02 1.91 7.95
CA ILE A 80 16.13 2.25 6.53
C ILE A 80 17.32 1.53 5.89
N GLY A 81 18.45 1.41 6.61
CA GLY A 81 19.66 0.75 6.13
C GLY A 81 19.46 -0.75 5.89
N GLU A 82 18.57 -1.39 6.66
CA GLU A 82 18.26 -2.81 6.56
C GLU A 82 16.93 -3.09 5.82
N ALA A 83 16.25 -2.06 5.34
CA ALA A 83 14.90 -2.17 4.75
C ALA A 83 14.82 -3.12 3.56
N LYS A 84 15.88 -3.26 2.76
CA LYS A 84 15.94 -4.19 1.62
C LYS A 84 15.91 -5.65 2.05
N GLN A 85 16.44 -5.97 3.23
CA GLN A 85 16.49 -7.32 3.81
C GLN A 85 15.35 -7.60 4.78
N ALA A 86 14.56 -6.57 5.14
CA ALA A 86 13.48 -6.71 6.08
C ALA A 86 12.39 -7.69 5.58
N ASP A 87 11.78 -8.41 6.53
CA ASP A 87 10.64 -9.27 6.25
C ASP A 87 9.42 -8.42 5.87
N ILE A 88 9.19 -8.30 4.57
CA ILE A 88 8.13 -7.45 4.01
C ILE A 88 6.73 -7.84 4.52
N GLU A 89 6.54 -9.11 4.94
CA GLU A 89 5.24 -9.57 5.44
C GLU A 89 4.88 -8.93 6.79
N LYS A 90 5.87 -8.44 7.53
CA LYS A 90 5.68 -7.76 8.81
C LYS A 90 5.50 -6.25 8.68
N ILE A 91 5.70 -5.69 7.49
CA ILE A 91 5.62 -4.25 7.25
C ILE A 91 4.19 -3.89 6.88
N ASP A 92 3.59 -2.93 7.60
CA ASP A 92 2.27 -2.40 7.29
C ASP A 92 2.29 -1.46 6.06
N ALA A 93 1.12 -1.12 5.54
CA ALA A 93 1.00 -0.28 4.36
C ALA A 93 1.63 1.11 4.54
N ILE A 94 1.55 1.70 5.74
CA ILE A 94 2.13 3.03 6.01
C ILE A 94 3.66 2.93 6.07
N GLY A 95 4.20 1.86 6.66
CA GLY A 95 5.63 1.58 6.66
C GLY A 95 6.19 1.42 5.24
N LEU A 96 5.47 0.69 4.36
CA LEU A 96 5.85 0.57 2.95
C LEU A 96 5.83 1.92 2.23
N CYS A 97 4.78 2.74 2.42
CA CYS A 97 4.74 4.09 1.87
C CYS A 97 5.92 4.93 2.35
N ALA A 98 6.28 4.84 3.65
CA ALA A 98 7.40 5.56 4.21
C ALA A 98 8.75 5.09 3.61
N LEU A 99 8.93 3.78 3.35
CA LEU A 99 10.11 3.25 2.67
C LEU A 99 10.23 3.73 1.22
N ILE A 100 9.11 3.76 0.48
CA ILE A 100 9.07 4.30 -0.88
C ILE A 100 9.47 5.77 -0.88
N VAL A 101 8.91 6.58 0.04
CA VAL A 101 9.27 8.00 0.19
C VAL A 101 10.73 8.17 0.58
N ALA A 102 11.25 7.35 1.50
CA ALA A 102 12.65 7.36 1.90
C ALA A 102 13.58 7.12 0.70
N ASN A 103 13.25 6.14 -0.15
CA ASN A 103 14.02 5.80 -1.34
C ASN A 103 14.02 6.95 -2.36
N VAL A 104 12.85 7.54 -2.66
CA VAL A 104 12.76 8.69 -3.56
C VAL A 104 13.52 9.91 -3.02
N ARG A 105 13.47 10.15 -1.71
CA ARG A 105 14.21 11.26 -1.11
C ARG A 105 15.72 11.03 -0.99
N ALA A 106 16.16 9.78 -0.93
CA ALA A 106 17.56 9.43 -0.91
C ALA A 106 18.29 9.88 -2.20
N GLU A 107 17.59 9.92 -3.34
CA GLU A 107 18.14 10.39 -4.62
C GLU A 107 18.74 11.80 -4.56
N ARG A 108 18.24 12.67 -3.67
CA ARG A 108 18.78 14.03 -3.49
C ARG A 108 20.19 14.06 -2.91
N PHE A 109 20.61 12.97 -2.28
CA PHE A 109 21.89 12.88 -1.58
C PHE A 109 22.79 11.77 -2.12
N CYS A 110 22.21 10.85 -2.87
CA CYS A 110 22.88 9.68 -3.42
C CYS A 110 22.29 9.40 -4.80
N ASP A 111 22.88 9.98 -5.84
CA ASP A 111 22.49 9.76 -7.22
C ASP A 111 22.42 8.26 -7.53
N GLY A 112 21.34 7.80 -8.12
CA GLY A 112 21.11 6.41 -8.47
C GLY A 112 20.54 5.54 -7.34
N ALA A 113 20.12 6.12 -6.21
CA ALA A 113 19.43 5.37 -5.16
C ALA A 113 18.15 4.69 -5.67
N ILE A 114 17.35 5.43 -6.47
CA ILE A 114 16.15 4.88 -7.11
C ILE A 114 16.54 3.82 -8.13
N LEU A 115 17.52 4.11 -9.02
CA LEU A 115 17.99 3.17 -10.04
C LEU A 115 18.46 1.85 -9.43
N SER A 116 19.19 1.91 -8.29
CA SER A 116 19.62 0.71 -7.55
C SER A 116 18.43 -0.11 -7.07
N SER A 117 17.41 0.54 -6.49
CA SER A 117 16.22 -0.13 -5.96
C SER A 117 15.26 -0.62 -7.04
N CYS A 118 15.31 -0.04 -8.24
CA CYS A 118 14.65 -0.58 -9.43
C CYS A 118 15.34 -1.87 -9.88
N LYS A 119 16.67 -1.82 -10.08
CA LYS A 119 17.46 -2.95 -10.61
C LYS A 119 17.49 -4.16 -9.69
N ASP A 120 17.50 -3.97 -8.36
CA ASP A 120 17.48 -5.07 -7.40
C ASP A 120 16.04 -5.57 -7.06
N GLY A 121 15.02 -4.97 -7.68
CA GLY A 121 13.61 -5.34 -7.51
C GLY A 121 12.97 -4.91 -6.19
N THR A 122 13.68 -4.14 -5.36
CA THR A 122 13.17 -3.70 -4.04
C THR A 122 11.89 -2.87 -4.18
N LEU A 123 11.86 -1.88 -5.09
CA LEU A 123 10.69 -1.05 -5.31
C LEU A 123 9.50 -1.87 -5.85
N LEU A 124 9.74 -2.76 -6.79
CA LEU A 124 8.71 -3.66 -7.31
C LEU A 124 8.11 -4.54 -6.20
N LYS A 125 8.96 -5.09 -5.33
CA LYS A 125 8.52 -5.89 -4.18
C LYS A 125 7.63 -5.08 -3.23
N TRP A 126 8.02 -3.84 -2.91
CA TRP A 126 7.23 -2.96 -2.03
C TRP A 126 5.89 -2.56 -2.65
N LEU A 127 5.86 -2.23 -3.93
CA LEU A 127 4.65 -1.87 -4.66
C LEU A 127 3.66 -3.04 -4.77
N ASN A 128 4.15 -4.26 -5.07
CA ASN A 128 3.32 -5.45 -5.10
C ASN A 128 2.71 -5.77 -3.73
N LYS A 129 3.49 -5.64 -2.67
CA LYS A 129 2.96 -5.80 -1.31
C LYS A 129 1.93 -4.72 -0.99
N LEU A 130 2.18 -3.46 -1.37
CA LEU A 130 1.25 -2.36 -1.17
C LEU A 130 -0.09 -2.60 -1.88
N ARG A 131 -0.06 -3.11 -3.13
CA ARG A 131 -1.27 -3.51 -3.88
C ARG A 131 -2.09 -4.55 -3.13
N SER A 132 -1.44 -5.51 -2.47
CA SER A 132 -2.14 -6.55 -1.72
C SER A 132 -2.99 -6.03 -0.55
N PHE A 133 -2.71 -4.84 -0.01
CA PHE A 133 -3.55 -4.21 1.02
C PHE A 133 -4.84 -3.62 0.45
N ASP A 134 -4.82 -3.15 -0.80
CA ASP A 134 -6.04 -2.69 -1.48
C ASP A 134 -6.95 -3.87 -1.86
N GLU A 135 -6.36 -5.00 -2.29
CA GLU A 135 -7.11 -6.21 -2.68
C GLU A 135 -7.79 -6.90 -1.48
N LYS A 136 -7.17 -6.88 -0.30
CA LYS A 136 -7.74 -7.47 0.92
C LYS A 136 -8.93 -6.70 1.47
N LYS A 137 -8.96 -5.39 1.34
CA LYS A 137 -10.04 -4.53 1.86
C LYS A 137 -11.43 -4.86 1.33
N PRO A 138 -11.66 -5.06 0.01
CA PRO A 138 -12.96 -5.42 -0.52
C PRO A 138 -13.46 -6.76 0.03
N LEU A 139 -12.58 -7.72 0.25
CA LEU A 139 -12.94 -9.04 0.77
C LEU A 139 -13.40 -8.96 2.24
N ASP A 140 -12.70 -8.20 3.07
CA ASP A 140 -13.06 -8.00 4.48
C ASP A 140 -14.41 -7.28 4.62
N GLU A 141 -14.70 -6.30 3.76
CA GLU A 141 -16.01 -5.64 3.70
C GLU A 141 -17.13 -6.58 3.27
N VAL A 142 -16.88 -7.47 2.30
CA VAL A 142 -17.84 -8.47 1.84
C VAL A 142 -18.10 -9.50 2.95
N ILE A 143 -17.06 -10.00 3.60
CA ILE A 143 -17.18 -10.94 4.73
C ILE A 143 -18.00 -10.31 5.85
N LYS A 144 -17.69 -9.07 6.23
CA LYS A 144 -18.42 -8.34 7.26
C LYS A 144 -19.90 -8.16 6.91
N ARG A 145 -20.26 -7.82 5.66
CA ARG A 145 -21.64 -7.72 5.19
C ARG A 145 -22.38 -9.05 5.28
N ILE A 146 -21.71 -10.17 4.96
CA ILE A 146 -22.29 -11.52 5.05
C ILE A 146 -22.54 -11.89 6.53
N GLU A 147 -21.61 -11.57 7.43
CA GLU A 147 -21.77 -11.82 8.87
C GLU A 147 -22.89 -10.98 9.49
N ASP A 148 -23.00 -9.70 9.12
CA ASP A 148 -24.07 -8.80 9.58
C ASP A 148 -25.43 -9.26 9.05
N SER A 149 -25.52 -9.75 7.82
CA SER A 149 -26.75 -10.31 7.24
C SER A 149 -27.19 -11.60 7.95
N LYS A 150 -26.26 -12.45 8.38
CA LYS A 150 -26.57 -13.66 9.17
C LYS A 150 -27.06 -13.34 10.57
N LYS A 151 -26.52 -12.28 11.20
CA LYS A 151 -27.00 -11.83 12.54
C LYS A 151 -28.42 -11.27 12.51
N SER A 152 -28.82 -10.59 11.43
CA SER A 152 -30.16 -10.04 11.29
C SER A 152 -31.24 -11.09 11.00
N SER A 153 -30.88 -12.24 10.38
CA SER A 153 -31.82 -13.32 10.09
C SER A 153 -32.07 -14.27 11.26
N THR A 154 -31.26 -14.25 12.33
CA THR A 154 -31.43 -15.09 13.51
C THR A 154 -32.29 -14.45 14.62
N SER A 155 -32.68 -13.20 14.49
CA SER A 155 -33.48 -12.48 15.49
C SER A 155 -35.01 -12.51 15.29
N THR A 156 -35.51 -13.20 14.26
CA THR A 156 -36.95 -13.21 13.92
C THR A 156 -37.68 -14.52 14.24
N SER A 157 -37.08 -15.43 15.04
CA SER A 157 -37.73 -16.72 15.37
C SER A 157 -37.75 -16.98 16.89
N SER A 158 -38.51 -16.15 17.62
CA SER A 158 -38.99 -16.52 18.95
C SER A 158 -40.07 -15.56 19.44
N ASN A 159 -41.29 -15.69 18.93
CA ASN A 159 -42.50 -15.34 19.70
C ASN A 159 -43.75 -15.93 19.04
N SER A 160 -44.00 -17.20 19.22
CA SER A 160 -45.31 -17.77 19.08
C SER A 160 -45.61 -18.65 20.32
N LYS A 161 -46.29 -18.06 21.33
CA LYS A 161 -46.94 -18.79 22.42
C LYS A 161 -48.02 -19.68 21.83
N PRO A 162 -48.12 -20.97 22.24
CA PRO A 162 -49.30 -21.80 21.90
C PRO A 162 -50.50 -21.34 22.77
N GLN A 163 -51.60 -20.93 22.14
CA GLN A 163 -52.87 -20.72 22.80
C GLN A 163 -53.45 -22.09 23.19
N ARG A 164 -53.70 -22.23 24.50
CA ARG A 164 -54.42 -23.36 25.11
C ARG A 164 -55.91 -23.23 24.74
N ILE A 165 -56.43 -24.13 23.94
CA ILE A 165 -57.89 -24.31 23.70
C ILE A 165 -58.44 -25.07 24.94
N LEU A 166 -59.28 -24.42 25.72
CA LEU A 166 -60.14 -25.03 26.74
C LEU A 166 -61.44 -25.54 26.11
N GLU A 167 -61.51 -26.83 25.86
CA GLU A 167 -62.80 -27.50 25.60
C GLU A 167 -63.62 -27.63 26.88
N LYS A 168 -64.78 -26.99 26.91
CA LYS A 168 -65.82 -27.22 27.90
C LYS A 168 -66.74 -28.34 27.42
N SER A 169 -66.58 -29.52 27.98
CA SER A 169 -67.57 -30.56 27.92
C SER A 169 -68.76 -30.18 28.78
N LYS A 170 -69.94 -30.01 28.19
CA LYS A 170 -71.23 -30.05 28.89
C LYS A 170 -71.79 -31.45 28.83
N ILE A 171 -71.83 -32.08 29.93
CA ILE A 171 -72.64 -33.22 30.20
C ILE A 171 -74.03 -32.68 30.55
N SER A 172 -75.06 -33.11 29.83
CA SER A 172 -76.43 -32.94 30.21
C SER A 172 -77.06 -34.34 30.42
N ASP A 173 -77.30 -34.60 31.69
CA ASP A 173 -78.23 -35.66 32.10
C ASP A 173 -79.62 -35.30 31.72
N GLY A 174 -80.39 -36.34 31.45
CA GLY A 174 -81.79 -36.18 31.39
C GLY A 174 -82.54 -37.34 30.74
N ARG A 175 -82.78 -38.36 31.49
CA ARG A 175 -84.00 -39.14 31.47
C ARG A 175 -84.66 -39.52 30.17
#